data_3681e79693f80cccd032563579ad3a82
#
_entry.id   3681e79693f80cccd032563579ad3a82
#
_cell.length_a   1.000
_cell.length_b   1.000
_cell.length_c   1.000
_cell.angle_alpha   90.00
_cell.angle_beta   90.00
_cell.angle_gamma   90.00
#
_symmetry.space_group_name_H-M   'P 1'
#
loop_
_entity.id
_entity.type
_entity.pdbx_description
1 polymer ?
#
loop_
_entity_poly.entity_id
_entity_poly.type
_entity_poly.pdbx_seq_one_letter_code
_entity_poly.pdbx_strand_id
1 'polypeptide(L)'
;EKKQWLKPRHRWVVKFVHACFGFYVRSRYHINIEPFKEEGNRPYLILMNHQTGFDQFFVGMTFRQPVYYIATEDIFSMGWISDIIRWLVAPIPIRKQTTDITAVMNCLKVAREGGTVALAPEGNRTYSGRTEYMKSSIVPLAKKMKLPIALYRIEGGYGVQPRWSDVIRKGRMRGYVSRVLEPEEYQDLTKEQLAQVIQQELYVDEGQITGEYPHPKNAEFLERAMYVCPHCGLTTFESSGDIIHCTKCGRRIRHLASKELEGVGFEFPHRFVADWYDWQNKYIANTDLLQLTEKPVYEETVQLSRVHLYKYKELLKQAVTV
;
A
#
# COMPACT_ATOMS: atom_id res chain seq x y z
N GLU A 1 -26.57 -0.21 -24.01
CA GLU A 1 -26.14 1.09 -23.46
C GLU A 1 -24.67 1.02 -23.04
N LYS A 2 -23.83 1.96 -23.51
CA LYS A 2 -22.43 2.05 -23.06
C LYS A 2 -22.44 2.40 -21.58
N LYS A 3 -21.89 1.51 -20.74
CA LYS A 3 -21.78 1.72 -19.30
C LYS A 3 -20.98 3.01 -19.04
N GLN A 4 -21.64 4.04 -18.54
CA GLN A 4 -21.03 5.30 -18.16
C GLN A 4 -20.45 5.17 -16.75
N TRP A 5 -19.19 5.56 -16.57
CA TRP A 5 -18.49 5.49 -15.28
C TRP A 5 -18.83 6.68 -14.39
N LEU A 6 -18.76 7.89 -14.95
CA LEU A 6 -19.02 9.11 -14.20
C LEU A 6 -20.51 9.26 -13.96
N LYS A 7 -20.90 9.31 -12.69
CA LYS A 7 -22.28 9.54 -12.28
C LYS A 7 -22.37 10.83 -11.45
N PRO A 8 -23.41 11.67 -11.63
CA PRO A 8 -23.58 12.89 -10.84
C PRO A 8 -23.54 12.65 -9.34
N ARG A 9 -24.08 11.51 -8.87
CA ARG A 9 -24.08 11.12 -7.46
C ARG A 9 -22.67 11.00 -6.86
N HIS A 10 -21.63 10.61 -7.63
CA HIS A 10 -20.28 10.46 -7.10
C HIS A 10 -19.74 11.79 -6.54
N ARG A 11 -20.10 12.94 -7.11
CA ARG A 11 -19.76 14.26 -6.57
C ARG A 11 -20.41 14.51 -5.20
N TRP A 12 -21.65 14.10 -5.02
CA TRP A 12 -22.36 14.21 -3.75
C TRP A 12 -21.77 13.26 -2.69
N VAL A 13 -21.47 12.04 -3.11
CA VAL A 13 -20.82 11.06 -2.23
C VAL A 13 -19.49 11.58 -1.72
N VAL A 14 -18.62 12.12 -2.60
CA VAL A 14 -17.34 12.72 -2.20
C VAL A 14 -17.55 13.83 -1.17
N LYS A 15 -18.46 14.78 -1.45
CA LYS A 15 -18.77 15.87 -0.49
C LYS A 15 -19.25 15.33 0.87
N PHE A 16 -20.14 14.34 0.86
CA PHE A 16 -20.65 13.71 2.07
C PHE A 16 -19.54 13.00 2.85
N VAL A 17 -18.71 12.22 2.15
CA VAL A 17 -17.57 11.52 2.77
C VAL A 17 -16.59 12.53 3.36
N HIS A 18 -16.27 13.63 2.67
CA HIS A 18 -15.41 14.69 3.22
C HIS A 18 -16.00 15.31 4.48
N ALA A 19 -17.30 15.59 4.50
CA ALA A 19 -17.95 16.20 5.65
C ALA A 19 -18.00 15.25 6.85
N CYS A 20 -18.40 13.99 6.65
CA CYS A 20 -18.61 13.04 7.73
C CYS A 20 -17.33 12.32 8.18
N PHE A 21 -16.49 11.89 7.22
CA PHE A 21 -15.29 11.10 7.50
C PHE A 21 -14.02 11.95 7.61
N GLY A 22 -13.98 13.15 7.01
CA GLY A 22 -12.79 13.98 7.03
C GLY A 22 -12.30 14.31 8.44
N PHE A 23 -13.22 14.59 9.36
CA PHE A 23 -12.89 14.82 10.77
C PHE A 23 -12.37 13.54 11.43
N TYR A 24 -13.07 12.41 11.25
CA TYR A 24 -12.68 11.12 11.81
C TYR A 24 -11.29 10.68 11.33
N VAL A 25 -11.05 10.73 10.03
CA VAL A 25 -9.78 10.29 9.43
C VAL A 25 -8.62 11.18 9.92
N ARG A 26 -8.78 12.51 9.92
CA ARG A 26 -7.76 13.43 10.41
C ARG A 26 -7.48 13.21 11.90
N SER A 27 -8.53 13.08 12.73
CA SER A 27 -8.40 12.84 14.17
C SER A 27 -7.77 11.47 14.47
N ARG A 28 -8.19 10.42 13.77
CA ARG A 28 -7.76 9.04 14.03
C ARG A 28 -6.33 8.76 13.56
N TYR A 29 -5.95 9.31 12.39
CA TYR A 29 -4.65 9.11 11.79
C TYR A 29 -3.70 10.30 11.96
N HIS A 30 -4.14 11.38 12.61
CA HIS A 30 -3.37 12.62 12.77
C HIS A 30 -2.68 13.10 11.48
N ILE A 31 -3.37 12.92 10.34
CA ILE A 31 -2.83 13.27 9.03
C ILE A 31 -3.01 14.76 8.74
N ASN A 32 -1.92 15.39 8.33
CA ASN A 32 -1.94 16.71 7.71
C ASN A 32 -2.09 16.52 6.19
N ILE A 33 -3.28 16.82 5.67
CA ILE A 33 -3.56 16.76 4.22
C ILE A 33 -3.37 18.17 3.67
N GLU A 34 -2.35 18.32 2.82
CA GLU A 34 -2.08 19.59 2.19
C GLU A 34 -3.08 19.85 1.06
N PRO A 35 -3.64 21.06 0.98
CA PRO A 35 -4.56 21.41 -0.08
C PRO A 35 -3.83 21.44 -1.43
N PHE A 36 -4.43 20.80 -2.42
CA PHE A 36 -3.97 20.86 -3.80
C PHE A 36 -4.89 21.78 -4.63
N LYS A 37 -4.29 22.72 -5.35
CA LYS A 37 -5.03 23.61 -6.23
C LYS A 37 -5.15 22.99 -7.61
N GLU A 38 -6.28 22.29 -7.82
CA GLU A 38 -6.61 21.75 -9.14
C GLU A 38 -6.82 22.88 -10.16
N GLU A 39 -6.35 22.67 -11.39
CA GLU A 39 -6.58 23.58 -12.49
C GLU A 39 -7.93 23.30 -13.16
N GLY A 40 -8.90 24.11 -12.85
CA GLY A 40 -10.27 23.95 -13.36
C GLY A 40 -10.91 22.62 -12.94
N ASN A 41 -11.51 21.94 -13.92
CA ASN A 41 -12.12 20.62 -13.74
C ASN A 41 -11.39 19.52 -14.56
N ARG A 42 -10.14 19.72 -14.91
CA ARG A 42 -9.38 18.74 -15.69
C ARG A 42 -9.16 17.46 -14.90
N PRO A 43 -9.19 16.30 -15.56
CA PRO A 43 -8.88 15.03 -14.90
C PRO A 43 -7.37 14.85 -14.72
N TYR A 44 -7.01 14.02 -13.74
CA TYR A 44 -5.61 13.64 -13.43
C TYR A 44 -5.44 12.12 -13.45
N LEU A 45 -4.24 11.67 -13.73
CA LEU A 45 -3.76 10.36 -13.30
C LEU A 45 -3.00 10.55 -12.00
N ILE A 46 -3.56 10.08 -10.87
CA ILE A 46 -2.90 10.17 -9.57
C ILE A 46 -2.12 8.89 -9.34
N LEU A 47 -0.81 9.03 -9.13
CA LEU A 47 0.05 7.94 -8.69
C LEU A 47 0.49 8.22 -7.25
N MET A 48 0.33 7.23 -6.37
CA MET A 48 0.65 7.37 -4.95
C MET A 48 1.51 6.23 -4.43
N ASN A 49 2.37 6.49 -3.45
CA ASN A 49 2.97 5.43 -2.66
C ASN A 49 1.92 4.80 -1.73
N HIS A 50 2.14 3.55 -1.29
CA HIS A 50 1.11 2.79 -0.59
C HIS A 50 1.56 2.36 0.80
N GLN A 51 1.08 3.05 1.83
CA GLN A 51 1.50 2.85 3.22
C GLN A 51 0.42 2.27 4.13
N THR A 52 -0.82 2.78 4.02
CA THR A 52 -1.92 2.39 4.92
C THR A 52 -3.10 1.78 4.17
N GLY A 53 -4.03 1.17 4.89
CA GLY A 53 -5.30 0.69 4.31
C GLY A 53 -6.27 1.81 3.90
N PHE A 54 -5.95 3.07 4.21
CA PHE A 54 -6.83 4.23 4.02
C PHE A 54 -6.26 5.32 3.11
N ASP A 55 -5.18 5.04 2.39
CA ASP A 55 -4.50 6.00 1.51
C ASP A 55 -5.46 6.65 0.49
N GLN A 56 -6.44 5.88 0.00
CA GLN A 56 -7.47 6.37 -0.92
C GLN A 56 -8.32 7.51 -0.33
N PHE A 57 -8.55 7.51 0.98
CA PHE A 57 -9.28 8.60 1.64
C PHE A 57 -8.45 9.87 1.71
N PHE A 58 -7.14 9.75 1.92
CA PHE A 58 -6.24 10.91 1.98
C PHE A 58 -6.15 11.60 0.62
N VAL A 59 -5.97 10.80 -0.45
CA VAL A 59 -6.03 11.30 -1.82
C VAL A 59 -7.41 11.93 -2.11
N GLY A 60 -8.50 11.22 -1.76
CA GLY A 60 -9.86 11.72 -1.97
C GLY A 60 -10.12 13.05 -1.26
N MET A 61 -9.52 13.30 -0.09
CA MET A 61 -9.65 14.58 0.63
C MET A 61 -8.76 15.70 0.08
N THR A 62 -7.76 15.39 -0.72
CA THR A 62 -6.88 16.37 -1.38
C THR A 62 -7.54 16.92 -2.65
N PHE A 63 -8.27 16.09 -3.40
CA PHE A 63 -8.89 16.45 -4.67
C PHE A 63 -10.39 16.76 -4.50
N ARG A 64 -10.88 17.74 -5.27
CA ARG A 64 -12.30 18.16 -5.24
C ARG A 64 -13.19 17.30 -6.13
N GLN A 65 -12.60 16.77 -7.23
CA GLN A 65 -13.30 15.90 -8.16
C GLN A 65 -13.35 14.46 -7.64
N PRO A 66 -14.37 13.68 -8.02
CA PRO A 66 -14.39 12.25 -7.72
C PRO A 66 -13.18 11.54 -8.31
N VAL A 67 -12.52 10.73 -7.49
CA VAL A 67 -11.37 9.92 -7.87
C VAL A 67 -11.79 8.47 -8.00
N TYR A 68 -11.44 7.83 -9.12
CA TYR A 68 -11.74 6.43 -9.42
C TYR A 68 -10.51 5.58 -9.17
N TYR A 69 -10.55 4.80 -8.10
CA TYR A 69 -9.40 4.00 -7.65
C TYR A 69 -9.37 2.64 -8.33
N ILE A 70 -8.18 2.20 -8.71
CA ILE A 70 -7.96 0.81 -9.07
C ILE A 70 -7.96 0.00 -7.76
N ALA A 71 -8.81 -1.03 -7.71
CA ALA A 71 -9.00 -1.86 -6.54
C ALA A 71 -8.91 -3.35 -6.90
N THR A 72 -8.30 -4.13 -6.01
CA THR A 72 -8.14 -5.57 -6.19
C THR A 72 -9.44 -6.34 -5.98
N GLU A 73 -9.46 -7.59 -6.43
CA GLU A 73 -10.61 -8.51 -6.39
C GLU A 73 -11.25 -8.62 -5.00
N ASP A 74 -10.45 -8.47 -3.94
CA ASP A 74 -10.93 -8.57 -2.55
C ASP A 74 -12.08 -7.62 -2.25
N ILE A 75 -12.00 -6.36 -2.70
CA ILE A 75 -13.06 -5.37 -2.48
C ILE A 75 -14.37 -5.74 -3.19
N PHE A 76 -14.26 -6.50 -4.28
CA PHE A 76 -15.42 -6.92 -5.08
C PHE A 76 -16.02 -8.26 -4.63
N SER A 77 -15.40 -8.95 -3.67
CA SER A 77 -15.83 -10.27 -3.18
C SER A 77 -16.42 -10.25 -1.75
N MET A 78 -16.86 -9.07 -1.28
CA MET A 78 -17.47 -8.87 0.04
C MET A 78 -19.02 -8.91 -0.01
N GLY A 79 -19.60 -9.42 -1.10
CA GLY A 79 -21.06 -9.51 -1.27
C GLY A 79 -21.74 -8.14 -1.34
N TRP A 80 -22.81 -7.93 -0.55
CA TRP A 80 -23.59 -6.70 -0.56
C TRP A 80 -22.78 -5.43 -0.24
N ILE A 81 -21.71 -5.55 0.57
CA ILE A 81 -20.77 -4.46 0.86
C ILE A 81 -20.09 -4.00 -0.42
N SER A 82 -19.66 -4.95 -1.26
CA SER A 82 -19.07 -4.64 -2.58
C SER A 82 -20.05 -3.89 -3.48
N ASP A 83 -21.34 -4.22 -3.43
CA ASP A 83 -22.37 -3.54 -4.21
C ASP A 83 -22.55 -2.09 -3.75
N ILE A 84 -22.55 -1.84 -2.45
CA ILE A 84 -22.56 -0.50 -1.87
C ILE A 84 -21.33 0.30 -2.31
N ILE A 85 -20.13 -0.26 -2.18
CA ILE A 85 -18.88 0.41 -2.58
C ILE A 85 -18.92 0.74 -4.07
N ARG A 86 -19.35 -0.19 -4.92
CA ARG A 86 -19.51 0.03 -6.37
C ARG A 86 -20.51 1.13 -6.69
N TRP A 87 -21.60 1.21 -5.94
CA TRP A 87 -22.61 2.26 -6.12
C TRP A 87 -22.09 3.63 -5.67
N LEU A 88 -21.35 3.68 -4.54
CA LEU A 88 -20.83 4.93 -3.97
C LEU A 88 -19.69 5.53 -4.78
N VAL A 89 -18.67 4.74 -5.13
CA VAL A 89 -17.38 5.25 -5.65
C VAL A 89 -16.91 4.57 -6.93
N ALA A 90 -17.62 3.57 -7.42
CA ALA A 90 -17.33 2.86 -8.68
C ALA A 90 -15.83 2.52 -8.86
N PRO A 91 -15.19 1.74 -7.96
CA PRO A 91 -13.80 1.39 -8.10
C PRO A 91 -13.57 0.56 -9.38
N ILE A 92 -12.40 0.71 -9.98
CA ILE A 92 -12.00 -0.02 -11.19
C ILE A 92 -11.38 -1.35 -10.78
N PRO A 93 -11.98 -2.50 -11.11
CA PRO A 93 -11.45 -3.80 -10.71
C PRO A 93 -10.16 -4.13 -11.46
N ILE A 94 -9.18 -4.70 -10.74
CA ILE A 94 -7.96 -5.27 -11.30
C ILE A 94 -7.72 -6.66 -10.72
N ARG A 95 -7.32 -7.60 -11.58
CA ARG A 95 -6.84 -8.92 -11.16
C ARG A 95 -5.35 -8.85 -10.84
N LYS A 96 -4.99 -9.29 -9.64
CA LYS A 96 -3.58 -9.37 -9.23
C LYS A 96 -2.81 -10.38 -10.09
N GLN A 97 -1.52 -10.12 -10.27
CA GLN A 97 -0.54 -11.01 -10.93
C GLN A 97 -0.82 -11.33 -12.41
N THR A 98 -1.74 -10.61 -13.06
CA THR A 98 -2.02 -10.75 -14.48
C THR A 98 -1.90 -9.42 -15.21
N THR A 99 -1.69 -9.46 -16.53
CA THR A 99 -1.85 -8.28 -17.38
C THR A 99 -3.34 -8.09 -17.63
N ASP A 100 -3.99 -7.28 -16.78
CA ASP A 100 -5.43 -7.06 -16.87
C ASP A 100 -5.75 -5.95 -17.88
N ILE A 101 -5.91 -6.36 -19.15
CA ILE A 101 -6.30 -5.46 -20.24
C ILE A 101 -7.65 -4.79 -19.95
N THR A 102 -8.56 -5.47 -19.26
CA THR A 102 -9.88 -4.93 -18.90
C THR A 102 -9.74 -3.75 -17.94
N ALA A 103 -8.87 -3.86 -16.94
CA ALA A 103 -8.57 -2.75 -16.03
C ALA A 103 -8.00 -1.54 -16.77
N VAL A 104 -7.04 -1.75 -17.67
CA VAL A 104 -6.47 -0.69 -18.54
C VAL A 104 -7.57 -0.01 -19.37
N MET A 105 -8.42 -0.81 -20.03
CA MET A 105 -9.51 -0.26 -20.84
C MET A 105 -10.54 0.51 -20.01
N ASN A 106 -10.79 0.10 -18.78
CA ASN A 106 -11.69 0.82 -17.88
C ASN A 106 -11.07 2.15 -17.42
N CYS A 107 -9.77 2.20 -17.10
CA CYS A 107 -9.06 3.46 -16.81
C CYS A 107 -9.16 4.45 -17.98
N LEU A 108 -8.93 3.97 -19.21
CA LEU A 108 -9.05 4.79 -20.41
C LEU A 108 -10.48 5.30 -20.67
N LYS A 109 -11.50 4.50 -20.32
CA LYS A 109 -12.91 4.94 -20.40
C LYS A 109 -13.19 6.04 -19.39
N VAL A 110 -12.78 5.88 -18.13
CA VAL A 110 -12.92 6.90 -17.08
C VAL A 110 -12.24 8.19 -17.51
N ALA A 111 -11.00 8.12 -17.99
CA ALA A 111 -10.25 9.29 -18.48
C ALA A 111 -10.97 10.00 -19.65
N ARG A 112 -11.49 9.25 -20.63
CA ARG A 112 -12.25 9.82 -21.78
C ARG A 112 -13.56 10.48 -21.35
N GLU A 113 -14.17 10.05 -20.27
CA GLU A 113 -15.35 10.68 -19.68
C GLU A 113 -14.99 11.91 -18.81
N GLY A 114 -13.69 12.25 -18.68
CA GLY A 114 -13.19 13.37 -17.87
C GLY A 114 -13.05 13.04 -16.39
N GLY A 115 -12.86 11.76 -16.04
CA GLY A 115 -12.67 11.30 -14.66
C GLY A 115 -11.20 11.17 -14.27
N THR A 116 -10.90 11.48 -13.02
CA THR A 116 -9.59 11.30 -12.40
C THR A 116 -9.42 9.85 -11.96
N VAL A 117 -8.30 9.22 -12.32
CA VAL A 117 -7.97 7.83 -11.94
C VAL A 117 -6.81 7.83 -10.96
N ALA A 118 -6.88 7.03 -9.91
CA ALA A 118 -5.80 6.87 -8.95
C ALA A 118 -5.39 5.41 -8.75
N LEU A 119 -4.09 5.19 -8.57
CA LEU A 119 -3.52 3.89 -8.23
C LEU A 119 -2.17 4.01 -7.52
N ALA A 120 -1.80 2.95 -6.80
CA ALA A 120 -0.46 2.77 -6.24
C ALA A 120 0.34 1.83 -7.17
N PRO A 121 1.40 2.31 -7.85
CA PRO A 121 2.20 1.50 -8.78
C PRO A 121 2.92 0.32 -8.11
N GLU A 122 3.15 0.38 -6.81
CA GLU A 122 3.70 -0.72 -5.99
C GLU A 122 2.78 -1.95 -5.99
N GLY A 123 1.48 -1.74 -6.11
CA GLY A 123 0.47 -2.80 -6.11
C GLY A 123 0.15 -3.39 -4.73
N ASN A 124 0.99 -3.18 -3.73
CA ASN A 124 0.79 -3.59 -2.35
C ASN A 124 1.28 -2.49 -1.39
N ARG A 125 0.78 -2.51 -0.15
CA ARG A 125 1.37 -1.71 0.93
C ARG A 125 2.76 -2.24 1.27
N THR A 126 3.68 -1.33 1.56
CA THR A 126 5.03 -1.72 1.99
C THR A 126 5.02 -2.54 3.30
N TYR A 127 5.83 -3.59 3.36
CA TYR A 127 6.10 -4.34 4.59
C TYR A 127 7.23 -3.73 5.41
N SER A 128 8.19 -3.10 4.73
CA SER A 128 9.43 -2.60 5.31
C SER A 128 9.34 -1.15 5.81
N GLY A 129 8.44 -0.35 5.22
CA GLY A 129 8.40 1.11 5.39
C GLY A 129 9.21 1.86 4.34
N ARG A 130 9.86 1.17 3.39
CA ARG A 130 10.39 1.75 2.16
C ARG A 130 9.42 1.53 1.02
N THR A 131 9.31 2.52 0.13
CA THR A 131 8.53 2.36 -1.09
C THR A 131 9.09 1.20 -1.90
N GLU A 132 8.23 0.25 -2.23
CA GLU A 132 8.57 -0.94 -3.00
C GLU A 132 8.84 -0.63 -4.48
N TYR A 133 9.38 -1.60 -5.20
CA TYR A 133 9.59 -1.47 -6.63
C TYR A 133 8.27 -1.22 -7.37
N MET A 134 8.24 -0.19 -8.18
CA MET A 134 7.08 0.18 -8.97
C MET A 134 7.11 -0.51 -10.34
N LYS A 135 6.03 -1.20 -10.67
CA LYS A 135 5.92 -1.91 -11.95
C LYS A 135 5.94 -0.91 -13.11
N SER A 136 6.89 -1.05 -14.01
CA SER A 136 7.00 -0.21 -15.22
C SER A 136 5.80 -0.30 -16.17
N SER A 137 4.88 -1.25 -15.94
CA SER A 137 3.60 -1.37 -16.67
C SER A 137 2.67 -0.18 -16.51
N ILE A 138 2.91 0.69 -15.51
CA ILE A 138 2.18 1.95 -15.35
C ILE A 138 2.49 2.95 -16.48
N VAL A 139 3.71 2.92 -17.02
CA VAL A 139 4.15 3.90 -18.03
C VAL A 139 3.33 3.85 -19.33
N PRO A 140 3.10 2.67 -19.96
CA PRO A 140 2.21 2.58 -21.11
C PRO A 140 0.79 3.08 -20.84
N LEU A 141 0.24 2.85 -19.63
CA LEU A 141 -1.06 3.36 -19.25
C LEU A 141 -1.04 4.89 -19.17
N ALA A 142 -0.07 5.48 -18.46
CA ALA A 142 0.08 6.93 -18.31
C ALA A 142 0.20 7.62 -19.68
N LYS A 143 1.08 7.15 -20.55
CA LYS A 143 1.25 7.69 -21.90
C LYS A 143 -0.01 7.59 -22.76
N LYS A 144 -0.79 6.50 -22.60
CA LYS A 144 -2.03 6.30 -23.35
C LYS A 144 -3.18 7.16 -22.82
N MET A 145 -3.21 7.47 -21.53
CA MET A 145 -4.21 8.34 -20.92
C MET A 145 -4.01 9.80 -21.30
N LYS A 146 -2.77 10.26 -21.50
CA LYS A 146 -2.40 11.64 -21.82
C LYS A 146 -3.00 12.67 -20.84
N LEU A 147 -3.04 12.31 -19.57
CA LEU A 147 -3.48 13.18 -18.46
C LEU A 147 -2.29 13.73 -17.70
N PRO A 148 -2.42 14.91 -17.06
CA PRO A 148 -1.46 15.32 -16.06
C PRO A 148 -1.30 14.25 -14.99
N ILE A 149 -0.06 13.89 -14.65
CA ILE A 149 0.25 12.90 -13.62
C ILE A 149 0.50 13.63 -12.31
N ALA A 150 -0.43 13.51 -11.36
CA ALA A 150 -0.25 14.02 -10.01
C ALA A 150 0.45 12.96 -9.15
N LEU A 151 1.66 13.25 -8.68
CA LEU A 151 2.47 12.37 -7.84
C LEU A 151 2.14 12.68 -6.38
N TYR A 152 1.43 11.78 -5.72
CA TYR A 152 0.92 11.97 -4.36
C TYR A 152 1.76 11.17 -3.35
N ARG A 153 2.34 11.87 -2.38
CA ARG A 153 3.16 11.27 -1.32
C ARG A 153 2.41 11.19 -0.01
N ILE A 154 2.60 10.05 0.65
CA ILE A 154 2.17 9.81 2.03
C ILE A 154 3.41 9.50 2.84
N GLU A 155 3.63 10.24 3.91
CA GLU A 155 4.75 10.12 4.84
C GLU A 155 4.21 9.89 6.26
N GLY A 156 4.90 9.08 7.07
CA GLY A 156 4.49 8.72 8.42
C GLY A 156 3.40 7.65 8.48
N GLY A 157 2.88 7.20 7.34
CA GLY A 157 1.81 6.21 7.27
C GLY A 157 2.22 4.85 7.81
N TYR A 158 3.42 4.41 7.50
CA TYR A 158 3.97 3.17 8.04
C TYR A 158 4.13 3.23 9.56
N GLY A 159 4.56 4.37 10.11
CA GLY A 159 4.64 4.54 11.56
C GLY A 159 3.28 4.38 12.24
N VAL A 160 2.22 4.92 11.64
CA VAL A 160 0.84 4.84 12.16
C VAL A 160 0.21 3.47 11.96
N GLN A 161 0.33 2.87 10.78
CA GLN A 161 -0.30 1.58 10.45
C GLN A 161 0.61 0.72 9.56
N PRO A 162 1.68 0.11 10.09
CA PRO A 162 2.48 -0.85 9.35
C PRO A 162 1.60 -1.99 8.81
N ARG A 163 1.95 -2.54 7.66
CA ARG A 163 1.15 -3.60 7.03
C ARG A 163 1.06 -4.87 7.88
N TRP A 164 2.10 -5.18 8.61
CA TRP A 164 2.17 -6.36 9.49
C TRP A 164 1.40 -6.20 10.80
N SER A 165 1.06 -4.97 11.21
CA SER A 165 0.40 -4.68 12.49
C SER A 165 -1.12 -4.58 12.35
N ASP A 166 -1.87 -5.06 13.32
CA ASP A 166 -3.33 -4.94 13.39
C ASP A 166 -3.77 -3.67 14.15
N VAL A 167 -2.82 -2.92 14.73
CA VAL A 167 -3.14 -1.71 15.50
C VAL A 167 -2.85 -0.43 14.73
N ILE A 168 -3.61 0.61 15.06
CA ILE A 168 -3.39 1.97 14.56
C ILE A 168 -2.75 2.76 15.69
N ARG A 169 -1.50 3.20 15.49
CA ARG A 169 -0.71 3.95 16.44
C ARG A 169 -1.04 5.44 16.35
N LYS A 170 -0.76 6.17 17.42
CA LYS A 170 -0.76 7.62 17.37
C LYS A 170 0.54 8.09 16.72
N GLY A 171 0.45 9.11 15.88
CA GLY A 171 1.64 9.68 15.21
C GLY A 171 1.23 10.64 14.10
N ARG A 172 2.18 11.37 13.58
CA ARG A 172 1.94 12.35 12.53
C ARG A 172 2.08 11.71 11.15
N MET A 173 1.14 12.03 10.30
CA MET A 173 1.19 11.69 8.87
C MET A 173 1.06 12.96 8.04
N ARG A 174 1.61 12.94 6.83
CA ARG A 174 1.47 14.00 5.83
C ARG A 174 1.08 13.39 4.49
N GLY A 175 0.08 13.99 3.83
CA GLY A 175 -0.33 13.62 2.49
C GLY A 175 -0.38 14.85 1.59
N TYR A 176 0.29 14.80 0.44
CA TYR A 176 0.41 15.95 -0.47
C TYR A 176 0.77 15.54 -1.90
N VAL A 177 0.45 16.42 -2.86
CA VAL A 177 0.94 16.29 -4.24
C VAL A 177 2.36 16.88 -4.30
N SER A 178 3.37 16.02 -4.51
CA SER A 178 4.77 16.45 -4.59
C SER A 178 5.09 17.15 -5.91
N ARG A 179 4.50 16.64 -7.01
CA ARG A 179 4.70 17.18 -8.35
C ARG A 179 3.52 16.83 -9.26
N VAL A 180 3.25 17.66 -10.24
CA VAL A 180 2.42 17.33 -11.39
C VAL A 180 3.31 17.32 -12.62
N LEU A 181 3.26 16.23 -13.38
CA LEU A 181 3.92 16.09 -14.67
C LEU A 181 2.89 16.34 -15.77
N GLU A 182 3.09 17.38 -16.55
CA GLU A 182 2.21 17.65 -17.71
C GLU A 182 2.50 16.65 -18.85
N PRO A 183 1.54 16.37 -19.74
CA PRO A 183 1.72 15.44 -20.84
C PRO A 183 2.96 15.77 -21.70
N GLU A 184 3.25 17.06 -21.91
CA GLU A 184 4.38 17.56 -22.68
C GLU A 184 5.73 17.20 -22.03
N GLU A 185 5.77 17.08 -20.69
CA GLU A 185 6.99 16.75 -19.94
C GLU A 185 7.34 15.26 -20.05
N TYR A 186 6.35 14.37 -20.24
CA TYR A 186 6.60 12.94 -20.11
C TYR A 186 6.32 12.11 -21.37
N GLN A 187 5.63 12.65 -22.40
CA GLN A 187 5.28 11.86 -23.59
C GLN A 187 6.53 11.40 -24.37
N ASP A 188 7.58 12.23 -24.42
CA ASP A 188 8.81 11.93 -25.17
C ASP A 188 9.83 11.14 -24.34
N LEU A 189 9.65 11.01 -23.02
CA LEU A 189 10.53 10.19 -22.18
C LEU A 189 10.45 8.71 -22.58
N THR A 190 11.55 7.98 -22.47
CA THR A 190 11.50 6.52 -22.59
C THR A 190 10.67 5.90 -21.45
N LYS A 191 10.35 4.62 -21.60
CA LYS A 191 9.62 3.89 -20.53
C LYS A 191 10.42 3.89 -19.23
N GLU A 192 11.71 3.69 -19.32
CA GLU A 192 12.65 3.63 -18.22
C GLU A 192 12.81 5.00 -17.54
N GLN A 193 12.96 6.07 -18.33
CA GLN A 193 13.06 7.43 -17.82
C GLN A 193 11.80 7.84 -17.04
N LEU A 194 10.62 7.65 -17.60
CA LEU A 194 9.38 7.99 -16.89
C LEU A 194 9.18 7.12 -15.65
N ALA A 195 9.48 5.81 -15.72
CA ALA A 195 9.42 4.93 -14.54
C ALA A 195 10.37 5.42 -13.44
N GLN A 196 11.57 5.84 -13.79
CA GLN A 196 12.55 6.37 -12.83
C GLN A 196 12.06 7.68 -12.17
N VAL A 197 11.50 8.61 -12.95
CA VAL A 197 10.93 9.85 -12.41
C VAL A 197 9.81 9.53 -11.42
N ILE A 198 8.87 8.65 -11.78
CA ILE A 198 7.77 8.24 -10.89
C ILE A 198 8.32 7.58 -9.62
N GLN A 199 9.29 6.66 -9.75
CA GLN A 199 9.91 5.98 -8.61
C GLN A 199 10.60 6.97 -7.66
N GLN A 200 11.36 7.93 -8.18
CA GLN A 200 12.08 8.92 -7.38
C GLN A 200 11.11 9.86 -6.65
N GLU A 201 10.09 10.36 -7.34
CA GLU A 201 9.12 11.30 -6.77
C GLU A 201 8.23 10.65 -5.69
N LEU A 202 7.89 9.37 -5.83
CA LEU A 202 7.05 8.65 -4.88
C LEU A 202 7.85 7.89 -3.81
N TYR A 203 9.18 7.89 -3.90
CA TYR A 203 10.03 7.17 -2.94
C TYR A 203 9.94 7.79 -1.55
N VAL A 204 9.59 6.98 -0.56
CA VAL A 204 9.61 7.31 0.86
C VAL A 204 10.37 6.22 1.61
N ASP A 205 11.34 6.62 2.43
CA ASP A 205 11.97 5.77 3.44
C ASP A 205 11.48 6.24 4.81
N GLU A 206 10.61 5.47 5.43
CA GLU A 206 10.03 5.79 6.73
C GLU A 206 11.07 5.82 7.87
N GLY A 207 12.23 5.19 7.69
CA GLY A 207 13.37 5.34 8.60
C GLY A 207 13.93 6.77 8.63
N GLN A 208 13.77 7.53 7.53
CA GLN A 208 14.20 8.93 7.45
C GLN A 208 13.11 9.91 7.92
N ILE A 209 11.87 9.47 8.05
CA ILE A 209 10.76 10.31 8.53
C ILE A 209 10.78 10.34 10.07
N THR A 210 11.14 11.47 10.63
CA THR A 210 11.14 11.65 12.08
C THR A 210 9.72 11.70 12.65
N GLY A 211 9.51 10.99 13.75
CA GLY A 211 8.21 10.96 14.42
C GLY A 211 8.16 9.92 15.52
N GLU A 212 7.22 10.09 16.43
CA GLU A 212 6.93 9.18 17.51
C GLU A 212 5.56 8.51 17.27
N TYR A 213 5.54 7.20 17.34
CA TYR A 213 4.37 6.35 17.08
C TYR A 213 4.14 5.38 18.25
N PRO A 214 3.86 5.91 19.46
CA PRO A 214 3.75 5.10 20.66
C PRO A 214 2.50 4.23 20.65
N HIS A 215 2.70 2.95 20.97
CA HIS A 215 1.63 2.01 21.25
C HIS A 215 2.15 0.87 22.11
N PRO A 216 1.38 0.33 23.09
CA PRO A 216 1.84 -0.78 23.92
C PRO A 216 2.10 -2.09 23.13
N LYS A 217 1.63 -2.17 21.88
CA LYS A 217 1.77 -3.30 20.95
C LYS A 217 2.60 -2.93 19.71
N ASN A 218 3.73 -2.24 19.92
CA ASN A 218 4.53 -1.73 18.82
C ASN A 218 5.21 -2.81 17.97
N ALA A 219 5.55 -3.98 18.54
CA ALA A 219 6.13 -5.08 17.81
C ALA A 219 5.13 -6.19 17.45
N GLU A 220 3.90 -6.16 18.00
CA GLU A 220 2.95 -7.25 17.83
C GLU A 220 2.63 -7.51 16.36
N PHE A 221 2.82 -8.77 15.93
CA PHE A 221 2.73 -9.28 14.56
C PHE A 221 3.88 -8.89 13.63
N LEU A 222 5.01 -8.39 14.14
CA LEU A 222 6.19 -8.11 13.31
C LEU A 222 6.75 -9.39 12.66
N GLU A 223 6.52 -10.57 13.24
CA GLU A 223 6.84 -11.88 12.64
C GLU A 223 6.17 -12.15 11.30
N ARG A 224 5.12 -11.41 10.93
CA ARG A 224 4.54 -11.47 9.59
C ARG A 224 5.46 -10.91 8.50
N ALA A 225 6.47 -10.13 8.91
CA ALA A 225 7.44 -9.52 8.02
C ALA A 225 8.86 -10.07 8.20
N MET A 226 9.18 -10.65 9.38
CA MET A 226 10.52 -11.11 9.74
C MET A 226 10.57 -12.63 9.84
N TYR A 227 11.55 -13.23 9.14
CA TYR A 227 11.74 -14.69 9.06
C TYR A 227 13.22 -15.12 9.01
N VAL A 228 14.17 -14.17 9.11
CA VAL A 228 15.59 -14.45 9.19
C VAL A 228 16.20 -13.77 10.40
N CYS A 229 16.71 -14.56 11.33
CA CYS A 229 17.45 -14.06 12.49
C CYS A 229 18.92 -13.79 12.10
N PRO A 230 19.47 -12.60 12.42
CA PRO A 230 20.88 -12.31 12.14
C PRO A 230 21.88 -13.27 12.81
N HIS A 231 21.46 -14.01 13.84
CA HIS A 231 22.28 -14.97 14.52
C HIS A 231 22.05 -16.42 14.07
N CYS A 232 20.79 -16.80 13.79
CA CYS A 232 20.42 -18.21 13.54
C CYS A 232 20.15 -18.55 12.07
N GLY A 233 20.06 -17.54 11.19
CA GLY A 233 19.56 -17.72 9.82
C GLY A 233 18.02 -17.86 9.77
N LEU A 234 17.49 -18.64 8.82
CA LEU A 234 16.07 -18.92 8.70
C LEU A 234 15.48 -19.50 9.98
N THR A 235 14.40 -18.90 10.46
CA THR A 235 13.73 -19.28 11.71
C THR A 235 12.36 -18.61 11.82
N THR A 236 11.63 -18.97 12.86
CA THR A 236 10.37 -18.30 13.24
C THR A 236 10.62 -17.27 14.34
N PHE A 237 9.70 -16.34 14.44
CA PHE A 237 9.67 -15.31 15.48
C PHE A 237 8.30 -15.30 16.15
N GLU A 238 8.27 -14.82 17.37
CA GLU A 238 7.04 -14.50 18.11
C GLU A 238 7.15 -13.08 18.66
N SER A 239 6.04 -12.37 18.64
CA SER A 239 5.98 -11.01 19.14
C SER A 239 4.87 -10.82 20.19
N SER A 240 5.14 -9.95 21.16
CA SER A 240 4.17 -9.51 22.16
C SER A 240 4.54 -8.13 22.67
N GLY A 241 3.56 -7.24 22.67
CA GLY A 241 3.79 -5.87 23.11
C GLY A 241 4.75 -5.10 22.19
N ASP A 242 5.86 -4.63 22.75
CA ASP A 242 6.92 -3.93 22.03
C ASP A 242 8.12 -4.82 21.68
N ILE A 243 8.05 -6.13 21.94
CA ILE A 243 9.14 -7.09 21.76
C ILE A 243 8.79 -8.11 20.68
N ILE A 244 9.75 -8.38 19.79
CA ILE A 244 9.82 -9.59 18.96
C ILE A 244 11.02 -10.43 19.41
N HIS A 245 10.89 -11.75 19.42
CA HIS A 245 12.00 -12.64 19.77
C HIS A 245 12.14 -13.81 18.81
N CYS A 246 13.38 -14.23 18.60
CA CYS A 246 13.71 -15.43 17.82
C CYS A 246 13.37 -16.68 18.61
N THR A 247 12.56 -17.57 18.08
CA THR A 247 12.17 -18.83 18.77
C THR A 247 13.32 -19.81 18.92
N LYS A 248 14.39 -19.70 18.09
CA LYS A 248 15.57 -20.61 18.13
C LYS A 248 16.63 -20.19 19.15
N CYS A 249 17.00 -18.91 19.22
CA CYS A 249 18.05 -18.43 20.11
C CYS A 249 17.56 -17.55 21.25
N GLY A 250 16.30 -17.23 21.33
CA GLY A 250 15.69 -16.42 22.38
C GLY A 250 16.08 -14.93 22.37
N ARG A 251 16.86 -14.46 21.39
CA ARG A 251 17.23 -13.03 21.31
C ARG A 251 16.00 -12.18 21.13
N ARG A 252 15.91 -11.14 21.95
CA ARG A 252 14.75 -10.24 22.02
C ARG A 252 15.13 -8.89 21.42
N ILE A 253 14.27 -8.37 20.55
CA ILE A 253 14.43 -7.08 19.89
C ILE A 253 13.21 -6.23 20.23
N ARG A 254 13.42 -5.00 20.68
CA ARG A 254 12.36 -4.03 20.96
C ARG A 254 12.12 -3.15 19.73
N HIS A 255 10.85 -2.92 19.41
CA HIS A 255 10.42 -1.93 18.42
C HIS A 255 10.00 -0.66 19.17
N LEU A 256 10.79 0.39 19.04
CA LEU A 256 10.59 1.67 19.73
C LEU A 256 9.48 2.51 19.06
N ALA A 257 8.98 3.52 19.79
CA ALA A 257 8.04 4.50 19.25
C ALA A 257 8.64 5.32 18.09
N SER A 258 9.96 5.51 18.07
CA SER A 258 10.72 6.13 16.97
C SER A 258 10.80 5.28 15.70
N LYS A 259 10.26 4.06 15.70
CA LYS A 259 10.38 3.00 14.67
C LYS A 259 11.73 2.28 14.67
N GLU A 260 12.66 2.68 15.52
CA GLU A 260 13.96 2.02 15.67
C GLU A 260 13.84 0.66 16.35
N LEU A 261 14.80 -0.21 16.05
CA LEU A 261 14.95 -1.53 16.64
C LEU A 261 16.14 -1.54 17.63
N GLU A 262 15.91 -2.08 18.80
CA GLU A 262 16.92 -2.18 19.86
C GLU A 262 17.02 -3.60 20.37
N GLY A 263 18.23 -4.16 20.41
CA GLY A 263 18.47 -5.46 21.02
C GLY A 263 18.40 -5.38 22.56
N VAL A 264 17.68 -6.32 23.19
CA VAL A 264 17.57 -6.36 24.64
C VAL A 264 18.77 -7.11 25.21
N GLY A 265 19.76 -6.35 25.73
CA GLY A 265 21.00 -6.89 26.29
C GLY A 265 22.08 -7.26 25.26
N PHE A 266 21.94 -6.85 24.02
CA PHE A 266 22.94 -6.99 22.96
C PHE A 266 22.79 -5.91 21.91
N GLU A 267 23.81 -5.65 21.09
CA GLU A 267 23.76 -4.74 19.96
C GLU A 267 23.06 -5.42 18.78
N PHE A 268 21.94 -4.81 18.30
CA PHE A 268 21.21 -5.30 17.13
C PHE A 268 21.72 -4.62 15.87
N PRO A 269 22.05 -5.35 14.78
CA PRO A 269 22.76 -4.78 13.64
C PRO A 269 21.89 -3.91 12.72
N HIS A 270 20.57 -3.91 12.90
CA HIS A 270 19.64 -3.19 12.03
C HIS A 270 18.90 -2.13 12.82
N ARG A 271 18.97 -0.89 12.34
CA ARG A 271 18.33 0.24 13.03
C ARG A 271 16.81 0.26 12.82
N PHE A 272 16.34 -0.05 11.61
CA PHE A 272 14.93 -0.04 11.25
C PHE A 272 14.48 -1.40 10.70
N VAL A 273 13.15 -1.62 10.71
CA VAL A 273 12.55 -2.80 10.07
C VAL A 273 12.97 -2.89 8.59
N ALA A 274 13.07 -1.76 7.89
CA ALA A 274 13.51 -1.70 6.51
C ALA A 274 14.92 -2.26 6.29
N ASP A 275 15.86 -1.95 7.19
CA ASP A 275 17.25 -2.45 7.11
C ASP A 275 17.31 -3.96 7.32
N TRP A 276 16.53 -4.45 8.29
CA TRP A 276 16.43 -5.88 8.54
C TRP A 276 15.73 -6.61 7.38
N TYR A 277 14.67 -6.02 6.84
CA TYR A 277 13.93 -6.55 5.69
C TYR A 277 14.81 -6.65 4.42
N ASP A 278 15.59 -5.62 4.11
CA ASP A 278 16.52 -5.62 2.98
C ASP A 278 17.64 -6.65 3.17
N TRP A 279 18.14 -6.76 4.42
CA TRP A 279 19.17 -7.76 4.75
C TRP A 279 18.63 -9.18 4.60
N GLN A 280 17.44 -9.49 5.11
CA GLN A 280 16.85 -10.82 4.96
C GLN A 280 16.55 -11.18 3.50
N ASN A 281 16.14 -10.23 2.68
CA ASN A 281 15.95 -10.45 1.24
C ASN A 281 17.27 -10.82 0.54
N LYS A 282 18.37 -10.15 0.91
CA LYS A 282 19.73 -10.51 0.43
C LYS A 282 20.16 -11.88 0.95
N TYR A 283 19.85 -12.21 2.22
CA TYR A 283 20.13 -13.54 2.79
C TYR A 283 19.45 -14.62 1.98
N ILE A 284 18.13 -14.49 1.67
CA ILE A 284 17.39 -15.47 0.88
C ILE A 284 17.92 -15.56 -0.57
N ALA A 285 18.24 -14.43 -1.20
CA ALA A 285 18.78 -14.41 -2.55
C ALA A 285 20.14 -15.17 -2.66
N ASN A 286 20.88 -15.28 -1.58
CA ASN A 286 22.16 -16.01 -1.50
C ASN A 286 22.03 -17.41 -0.87
N THR A 287 20.81 -17.84 -0.51
CA THR A 287 20.58 -19.15 0.11
C THR A 287 20.29 -20.17 -0.99
N ASP A 288 20.90 -21.35 -0.91
CA ASP A 288 20.55 -22.50 -1.75
C ASP A 288 19.18 -23.05 -1.33
N LEU A 289 18.15 -22.68 -2.08
CA LEU A 289 16.78 -23.06 -1.79
C LEU A 289 16.53 -24.58 -1.92
N LEU A 290 17.38 -25.32 -2.62
CA LEU A 290 17.26 -26.79 -2.74
C LEU A 290 17.41 -27.46 -1.39
N GLN A 291 18.26 -26.92 -0.51
CA GLN A 291 18.45 -27.44 0.86
C GLN A 291 17.19 -27.31 1.73
N LEU A 292 16.26 -26.42 1.36
CA LEU A 292 15.01 -26.21 2.10
C LEU A 292 13.90 -27.19 1.69
N THR A 293 14.10 -27.96 0.62
CA THR A 293 13.08 -28.94 0.13
C THR A 293 13.02 -30.18 1.02
N GLU A 294 14.10 -30.49 1.75
CA GLU A 294 14.18 -31.70 2.59
C GLU A 294 13.48 -31.52 3.94
N LYS A 295 13.43 -30.31 4.47
CA LYS A 295 12.80 -30.01 5.75
C LYS A 295 12.14 -28.64 5.73
N PRO A 296 10.84 -28.54 6.06
CA PRO A 296 10.16 -27.25 6.15
C PRO A 296 10.78 -26.40 7.27
N VAL A 297 10.89 -25.10 6.99
CA VAL A 297 11.33 -24.09 7.99
C VAL A 297 10.14 -23.66 8.84
N TYR A 298 8.94 -23.67 8.25
CA TYR A 298 7.71 -23.22 8.85
C TYR A 298 6.53 -24.03 8.32
N GLU A 299 5.60 -24.37 9.19
CA GLU A 299 4.35 -25.02 8.82
C GLU A 299 3.18 -24.30 9.49
N GLU A 300 2.12 -24.03 8.73
CA GLU A 300 0.91 -23.40 9.23
C GLU A 300 -0.34 -24.00 8.60
N THR A 301 -1.42 -24.03 9.38
CA THR A 301 -2.73 -24.42 8.88
C THR A 301 -3.50 -23.19 8.44
N VAL A 302 -3.83 -23.13 7.15
CA VAL A 302 -4.51 -21.98 6.54
C VAL A 302 -5.83 -22.36 5.90
N GLN A 303 -6.71 -21.39 5.70
CA GLN A 303 -7.93 -21.53 4.92
C GLN A 303 -7.67 -21.11 3.47
N LEU A 304 -7.93 -22.00 2.54
CA LEU A 304 -7.81 -21.71 1.11
C LEU A 304 -9.15 -21.27 0.54
N SER A 305 -9.21 -20.05 0.00
CA SER A 305 -10.41 -19.51 -0.60
C SER A 305 -10.15 -19.03 -2.03
N ARG A 306 -11.15 -19.16 -2.90
CA ARG A 306 -11.15 -18.54 -4.22
C ARG A 306 -11.86 -17.20 -4.16
N VAL A 307 -11.21 -16.16 -4.64
CA VAL A 307 -11.78 -14.82 -4.77
C VAL A 307 -12.53 -14.70 -6.10
N HIS A 308 -13.74 -14.18 -6.05
CA HIS A 308 -14.57 -13.93 -7.24
C HIS A 308 -14.92 -12.46 -7.35
N LEU A 309 -14.88 -11.92 -8.56
CA LEU A 309 -15.46 -10.59 -8.82
C LEU A 309 -16.99 -10.65 -8.67
N TYR A 310 -17.53 -9.75 -7.82
CA TYR A 310 -18.98 -9.58 -7.60
C TYR A 310 -19.71 -10.74 -6.90
N LYS A 311 -18.97 -11.63 -6.23
CA LYS A 311 -19.53 -12.72 -5.41
C LYS A 311 -18.76 -12.80 -4.10
N TYR A 312 -19.33 -13.53 -3.13
CA TYR A 312 -18.58 -13.89 -1.94
C TYR A 312 -17.39 -14.79 -2.26
N LYS A 313 -16.37 -14.73 -1.42
CA LYS A 313 -15.24 -15.66 -1.48
C LYS A 313 -15.76 -17.09 -1.29
N GLU A 314 -15.33 -17.98 -2.18
CA GLU A 314 -15.64 -19.40 -2.07
C GLU A 314 -14.56 -20.09 -1.26
N LEU A 315 -14.94 -20.72 -0.15
CA LEU A 315 -14.02 -21.52 0.64
C LEU A 315 -13.77 -22.85 -0.09
N LEU A 316 -12.53 -23.08 -0.53
CA LEU A 316 -12.13 -24.30 -1.24
C LEU A 316 -11.79 -25.44 -0.27
N LYS A 317 -11.04 -25.11 0.81
CA LYS A 317 -10.68 -26.05 1.89
C LYS A 317 -10.69 -25.28 3.22
N GLN A 318 -11.22 -25.95 4.26
CA GLN A 318 -11.26 -25.36 5.60
C GLN A 318 -9.88 -25.24 6.24
N ALA A 319 -9.00 -26.23 5.99
CA ALA A 319 -7.65 -26.24 6.50
C ALA A 319 -6.71 -26.90 5.47
N VAL A 320 -5.56 -26.27 5.27
CA VAL A 320 -4.44 -26.79 4.45
C VAL A 320 -3.16 -26.48 5.19
N THR A 321 -2.29 -27.48 5.36
CA THR A 321 -0.93 -27.24 5.85
C THR A 321 -0.06 -26.75 4.70
N VAL A 322 0.65 -25.67 4.91
CA VAL A 322 1.57 -25.03 3.96
C VAL A 322 2.92 -24.82 4.60
#